data_d9155f32871bd32643b57ab005db364e
#
_entry.id   d9155f32871bd32643b57ab005db364e
#
_cell.length_a   1.000
_cell.length_b   1.000
_cell.length_c   1.000
_cell.angle_alpha   90.00
_cell.angle_beta   90.00
_cell.angle_gamma   90.00
#
_symmetry.space_group_name_H-M   'P 1'
#
loop_
_entity.id
_entity.type
_entity.pdbx_description
1 polymer ?
#
loop_
_entity_poly.entity_id
_entity_poly.type
_entity_poly.pdbx_seq_one_letter_code
_entity_poly.pdbx_strand_id
1 'polypeptide(L)'
;MQYKFWSILSEKRKKRCRFCFLICFCWFSLCADAQNKSAYSFSVFYGWGKVIPTNDFVRGKNTKKRPISELCSFSLRLTRHTSGEESWHSQYDYPSYGIGLFKTVFNVPNQLGEPTAFYFFLTKPIFKTEKYSISGDYAAGVAFNWLHFSLQHPERTAMGGAVSCYLDATLLLTREVSDNVYFSFGLSLSHFSNGAMKKPNFGINTVSAKFAFDYFPYKKPRRVISKSDAFDPCFVDLWSVFAGAHNEITRFSEEEKLPFERRSYCVFGIDRRVVRRFNIKHSLGAGCGIGYDQYITKEDRFNVSAYLCYEYRVHRVSLIVEPGIYIYKSKSDESPLFFQRIGLRYYMKDNCFAAINRRAAYFSVAQYIEWSLGYALSNPKAKNTD
;
A
#
# COMPACT_ATOMS: atom_id res chain seq x y z
N MET A 1 -36.71 23.64 6.91
CA MET A 1 -35.51 23.48 6.03
C MET A 1 -34.85 22.10 6.09
N GLN A 2 -35.13 21.29 7.10
CA GLN A 2 -34.57 19.93 7.25
C GLN A 2 -35.19 18.85 6.31
N TYR A 3 -36.44 18.97 5.91
CA TYR A 3 -37.11 17.95 5.07
C TYR A 3 -36.68 17.92 3.61
N LYS A 4 -36.15 19.01 3.05
CA LYS A 4 -35.66 19.05 1.65
C LYS A 4 -34.27 18.41 1.45
N PHE A 5 -33.49 18.28 2.54
CA PHE A 5 -32.17 17.66 2.48
C PHE A 5 -32.26 16.13 2.35
N TRP A 6 -33.26 15.51 2.97
CA TRP A 6 -33.48 14.05 2.93
C TRP A 6 -34.05 13.55 1.59
N SER A 7 -34.84 14.36 0.88
CA SER A 7 -35.45 13.96 -0.39
C SER A 7 -34.43 13.92 -1.56
N ILE A 8 -33.48 14.84 -1.61
CA ILE A 8 -32.42 14.89 -2.64
C ILE A 8 -31.40 13.76 -2.46
N LEU A 9 -31.15 13.34 -1.21
CA LEU A 9 -30.30 12.19 -0.91
C LEU A 9 -30.96 10.85 -1.31
N SER A 10 -32.29 10.76 -1.30
CA SER A 10 -33.00 9.50 -1.57
C SER A 10 -32.97 9.11 -3.06
N GLU A 11 -33.06 10.06 -3.98
CA GLU A 11 -33.13 9.76 -5.41
C GLU A 11 -31.77 9.44 -6.03
N LYS A 12 -30.72 10.16 -5.64
CA LYS A 12 -29.35 9.82 -6.02
C LYS A 12 -28.86 8.53 -5.37
N ARG A 13 -29.32 8.20 -4.15
CA ARG A 13 -29.03 6.91 -3.48
C ARG A 13 -29.65 5.72 -4.21
N LYS A 14 -30.90 5.82 -4.69
CA LYS A 14 -31.58 4.69 -5.39
C LYS A 14 -30.90 4.29 -6.69
N LYS A 15 -30.40 5.24 -7.49
CA LYS A 15 -29.65 4.92 -8.73
C LYS A 15 -28.27 4.33 -8.44
N ARG A 16 -27.57 4.80 -7.38
CA ARG A 16 -26.24 4.27 -6.99
C ARG A 16 -26.33 2.87 -6.34
N CYS A 17 -27.37 2.58 -5.54
CA CYS A 17 -27.59 1.24 -5.01
C CYS A 17 -27.86 0.19 -6.09
N ARG A 18 -28.57 0.52 -7.17
CA ARG A 18 -28.81 -0.41 -8.29
C ARG A 18 -27.53 -0.77 -9.04
N PHE A 19 -26.60 0.15 -9.15
CA PHE A 19 -25.30 -0.09 -9.82
C PHE A 19 -24.40 -0.99 -8.96
N CYS A 20 -24.36 -0.80 -7.65
CA CYS A 20 -23.65 -1.70 -6.73
C CYS A 20 -24.24 -3.11 -6.73
N PHE A 21 -25.57 -3.25 -6.80
CA PHE A 21 -26.26 -4.54 -6.82
C PHE A 21 -25.99 -5.31 -8.14
N LEU A 22 -25.91 -4.62 -9.27
CA LEU A 22 -25.56 -5.22 -10.57
C LEU A 22 -24.10 -5.69 -10.62
N ILE A 23 -23.17 -4.95 -10.05
CA ILE A 23 -21.75 -5.36 -9.96
C ILE A 23 -21.60 -6.60 -9.06
N CYS A 24 -22.32 -6.66 -7.94
CA CYS A 24 -22.35 -7.85 -7.08
C CYS A 24 -22.92 -9.08 -7.81
N PHE A 25 -23.95 -8.89 -8.64
CA PHE A 25 -24.59 -9.99 -9.36
C PHE A 25 -23.75 -10.53 -10.53
N CYS A 26 -23.07 -9.65 -11.26
CA CYS A 26 -22.14 -10.09 -12.33
C CYS A 26 -20.88 -10.78 -11.77
N TRP A 27 -20.43 -10.42 -10.56
CA TRP A 27 -19.32 -11.11 -9.91
C TRP A 27 -19.69 -12.52 -9.41
N PHE A 28 -20.95 -12.74 -9.05
CA PHE A 28 -21.44 -14.07 -8.66
C PHE A 28 -21.38 -15.09 -9.80
N SER A 29 -21.54 -14.62 -11.05
CA SER A 29 -21.51 -15.49 -12.23
C SER A 29 -20.08 -15.88 -12.66
N LEU A 30 -19.08 -15.05 -12.38
CA LEU A 30 -17.68 -15.31 -12.74
C LEU A 30 -16.97 -16.32 -11.80
N CYS A 31 -17.51 -16.58 -10.61
CA CYS A 31 -16.96 -17.54 -9.67
C CYS A 31 -17.46 -18.99 -9.86
N ALA A 32 -18.30 -19.25 -10.88
CA ALA A 32 -18.97 -20.54 -11.04
C ALA A 32 -18.07 -21.69 -11.49
N ASP A 33 -16.88 -21.41 -12.03
CA ASP A 33 -15.99 -22.43 -12.65
C ASP A 33 -14.75 -22.83 -11.84
N ALA A 34 -14.61 -22.38 -10.59
CA ALA A 34 -13.43 -22.73 -9.80
C ALA A 34 -13.56 -24.15 -9.20
N GLN A 35 -12.67 -25.04 -9.56
CA GLN A 35 -12.57 -26.41 -9.03
C GLN A 35 -12.45 -26.49 -7.50
N ASN A 36 -12.12 -25.39 -6.81
CA ASN A 36 -12.01 -25.31 -5.35
C ASN A 36 -12.93 -24.22 -4.77
N LYS A 37 -14.24 -24.38 -4.93
CA LYS A 37 -15.28 -23.42 -4.50
C LYS A 37 -15.24 -23.12 -2.99
N SER A 38 -14.73 -24.02 -2.16
CA SER A 38 -14.68 -23.88 -0.68
C SER A 38 -13.62 -22.88 -0.19
N ALA A 39 -12.70 -22.43 -1.05
CA ALA A 39 -11.58 -21.58 -0.67
C ALA A 39 -11.89 -20.07 -0.66
N TYR A 40 -13.09 -19.64 -1.02
CA TYR A 40 -13.43 -18.24 -1.17
C TYR A 40 -14.47 -17.77 -0.16
N SER A 41 -14.33 -16.50 0.29
CA SER A 41 -15.34 -15.78 1.05
C SER A 41 -15.54 -14.36 0.50
N PHE A 42 -16.73 -13.80 0.80
CA PHE A 42 -17.08 -12.42 0.53
C PHE A 42 -17.17 -11.68 1.85
N SER A 43 -16.63 -10.47 1.89
CA SER A 43 -16.64 -9.67 3.10
C SER A 43 -17.15 -8.26 2.81
N VAL A 44 -17.91 -7.75 3.78
CA VAL A 44 -18.37 -6.35 3.83
C VAL A 44 -17.77 -5.72 5.06
N PHE A 45 -17.04 -4.62 4.89
CA PHE A 45 -16.48 -3.85 5.98
C PHE A 45 -17.17 -2.49 6.08
N TYR A 46 -17.47 -2.09 7.29
CA TYR A 46 -17.83 -0.73 7.65
C TYR A 46 -16.77 -0.19 8.60
N GLY A 47 -16.29 1.03 8.35
CA GLY A 47 -15.31 1.70 9.19
C GLY A 47 -15.77 3.09 9.60
N TRP A 48 -15.48 3.45 10.84
CA TRP A 48 -15.62 4.80 11.36
C TRP A 48 -14.35 5.18 12.08
N GLY A 49 -13.87 6.43 11.85
CA GLY A 49 -12.59 6.81 12.37
C GLY A 49 -12.30 8.29 12.34
N LYS A 50 -11.07 8.62 12.70
CA LYS A 50 -10.54 9.98 12.75
C LYS A 50 -9.38 10.16 11.79
N VAL A 51 -9.29 11.37 11.23
CA VAL A 51 -8.15 11.82 10.45
C VAL A 51 -7.11 12.40 11.39
N ILE A 52 -5.85 11.94 11.27
CA ILE A 52 -4.75 12.44 12.06
C ILE A 52 -4.33 13.81 11.50
N PRO A 53 -4.28 14.89 12.30
CA PRO A 53 -4.03 16.25 11.83
C PRO A 53 -2.54 16.50 11.51
N THR A 54 -2.01 15.83 10.50
CA THR A 54 -0.59 15.85 10.13
C THR A 54 -0.17 17.07 9.30
N ASN A 55 -1.13 17.80 8.71
CA ASN A 55 -0.86 18.98 7.89
C ASN A 55 -1.90 20.08 8.12
N ASP A 56 -1.57 21.29 7.71
CA ASP A 56 -2.37 22.49 7.95
C ASP A 56 -3.73 22.46 7.25
N PHE A 57 -3.80 21.89 6.05
CA PHE A 57 -5.06 21.76 5.32
C PHE A 57 -6.07 20.91 6.10
N VAL A 58 -5.62 19.79 6.68
CA VAL A 58 -6.45 18.93 7.52
C VAL A 58 -6.83 19.61 8.84
N ARG A 59 -5.92 20.44 9.39
CA ARG A 59 -6.17 21.23 10.62
C ARG A 59 -7.18 22.34 10.45
N GLY A 60 -7.62 22.64 9.21
CA GLY A 60 -8.65 23.62 8.93
C GLY A 60 -8.18 24.82 8.10
N LYS A 61 -6.92 24.88 7.64
CA LYS A 61 -6.48 25.88 6.65
C LYS A 61 -6.98 25.46 5.25
N ASN A 62 -8.29 25.38 5.11
CA ASN A 62 -9.01 25.04 3.89
C ASN A 62 -10.14 26.07 3.64
N THR A 63 -10.78 26.03 2.48
CA THR A 63 -11.81 27.02 2.11
C THR A 63 -13.01 27.06 3.06
N LYS A 64 -13.29 25.95 3.77
CA LYS A 64 -14.38 25.88 4.75
C LYS A 64 -13.96 26.30 6.15
N LYS A 65 -12.65 26.56 6.39
CA LYS A 65 -12.08 26.90 7.71
C LYS A 65 -12.49 25.92 8.81
N ARG A 66 -12.61 24.63 8.45
CA ARG A 66 -13.04 23.57 9.36
C ARG A 66 -12.06 22.40 9.31
N PRO A 67 -11.70 21.80 10.46
CA PRO A 67 -10.87 20.60 10.51
C PRO A 67 -11.54 19.44 9.78
N ILE A 68 -10.74 18.68 9.02
CA ILE A 68 -11.13 17.40 8.46
C ILE A 68 -10.72 16.35 9.48
N SER A 69 -11.66 15.96 10.34
CA SER A 69 -11.36 15.19 11.57
C SER A 69 -11.95 13.80 11.59
N GLU A 70 -12.98 13.54 10.79
CA GLU A 70 -13.74 12.29 10.84
C GLU A 70 -13.95 11.70 9.45
N LEU A 71 -14.09 10.39 9.42
CA LEU A 71 -14.41 9.64 8.22
C LEU A 71 -15.32 8.46 8.51
N CYS A 72 -16.11 8.11 7.51
CA CYS A 72 -16.78 6.82 7.40
C CYS A 72 -16.26 6.10 6.16
N SER A 73 -16.13 4.79 6.23
CA SER A 73 -15.67 3.99 5.10
C SER A 73 -16.50 2.74 4.91
N PHE A 74 -16.53 2.27 3.68
CA PHE A 74 -17.17 1.02 3.29
C PHE A 74 -16.23 0.25 2.37
N SER A 75 -16.13 -1.07 2.54
CA SER A 75 -15.31 -1.90 1.68
C SER A 75 -15.97 -3.24 1.39
N LEU A 76 -15.77 -3.71 0.15
CA LEU A 76 -16.14 -5.05 -0.31
C LEU A 76 -14.87 -5.81 -0.61
N ARG A 77 -14.81 -7.08 -0.21
CA ARG A 77 -13.65 -7.96 -0.43
C ARG A 77 -14.07 -9.30 -1.02
N LEU A 78 -13.23 -9.80 -1.91
CA LEU A 78 -13.18 -11.20 -2.31
C LEU A 78 -11.89 -11.80 -1.75
N THR A 79 -12.03 -12.79 -0.89
CA THR A 79 -10.92 -13.41 -0.15
C THR A 79 -10.71 -14.84 -0.59
N ARG A 80 -9.47 -15.23 -0.91
CA ARG A 80 -9.03 -16.61 -1.04
C ARG A 80 -8.37 -17.07 0.25
N HIS A 81 -8.84 -18.19 0.79
CA HIS A 81 -8.30 -18.83 1.98
C HIS A 81 -7.37 -19.95 1.58
N THR A 82 -6.17 -20.00 2.16
CA THR A 82 -5.20 -21.08 1.90
C THR A 82 -5.53 -22.29 2.76
N SER A 83 -5.36 -23.49 2.20
CA SER A 83 -5.73 -24.77 2.80
C SER A 83 -4.56 -25.75 3.03
N GLY A 84 -3.36 -25.45 2.50
CA GLY A 84 -2.19 -26.32 2.58
C GLY A 84 -1.88 -27.07 1.28
N GLU A 85 -2.52 -26.68 0.18
CA GLU A 85 -2.24 -27.23 -1.17
C GLU A 85 -0.81 -26.94 -1.61
N GLU A 86 -0.27 -25.79 -1.20
CA GLU A 86 1.12 -25.40 -1.43
C GLU A 86 1.89 -25.32 -0.11
N SER A 87 3.18 -25.64 -0.11
CA SER A 87 4.03 -25.67 1.08
C SER A 87 4.07 -24.35 1.85
N TRP A 88 4.04 -23.22 1.12
CA TRP A 88 4.06 -21.89 1.75
C TRP A 88 2.79 -21.58 2.58
N HIS A 89 1.67 -22.26 2.33
CA HIS A 89 0.43 -22.08 3.11
C HIS A 89 0.68 -22.39 4.59
N SER A 90 1.26 -23.55 4.89
CA SER A 90 1.57 -23.98 6.25
C SER A 90 2.71 -23.16 6.86
N GLN A 91 3.72 -22.81 6.07
CA GLN A 91 4.89 -22.04 6.48
C GLN A 91 4.52 -20.62 6.96
N TYR A 92 3.41 -20.05 6.48
CA TYR A 92 2.91 -18.73 6.84
C TYR A 92 1.61 -18.76 7.66
N ASP A 93 1.30 -19.87 8.30
CA ASP A 93 0.14 -20.05 9.18
C ASP A 93 -1.20 -19.95 8.46
N TYR A 94 -1.24 -20.40 7.19
CA TYR A 94 -2.43 -20.39 6.32
C TYR A 94 -3.03 -18.98 6.16
N PRO A 95 -2.31 -18.02 5.57
CA PRO A 95 -2.81 -16.68 5.34
C PRO A 95 -3.97 -16.69 4.36
N SER A 96 -4.78 -15.65 4.41
CA SER A 96 -5.78 -15.37 3.39
C SER A 96 -5.36 -14.15 2.61
N TYR A 97 -5.71 -14.07 1.33
CA TYR A 97 -5.40 -12.93 0.49
C TYR A 97 -6.50 -12.68 -0.53
N GLY A 98 -6.51 -11.50 -1.10
CA GLY A 98 -7.54 -11.19 -2.09
C GLY A 98 -7.49 -9.76 -2.59
N ILE A 99 -8.62 -9.35 -3.13
CA ILE A 99 -8.85 -8.02 -3.67
C ILE A 99 -10.02 -7.34 -3.00
N GLY A 100 -10.01 -6.02 -2.98
CA GLY A 100 -11.09 -5.26 -2.40
C GLY A 100 -11.32 -3.92 -3.08
N LEU A 101 -12.53 -3.42 -2.89
CA LEU A 101 -12.94 -2.06 -3.21
C LEU A 101 -13.23 -1.34 -1.90
N PHE A 102 -12.66 -0.15 -1.73
CA PHE A 102 -12.82 0.69 -0.56
C PHE A 102 -13.33 2.05 -0.99
N LYS A 103 -14.25 2.61 -0.24
CA LYS A 103 -14.73 3.98 -0.39
C LYS A 103 -14.75 4.66 0.96
N THR A 104 -14.32 5.92 1.01
CA THR A 104 -14.40 6.73 2.23
C THR A 104 -15.03 8.10 1.95
N VAL A 105 -15.69 8.62 2.97
CA VAL A 105 -16.29 9.95 3.00
C VAL A 105 -15.83 10.64 4.27
N PHE A 106 -15.35 11.86 4.12
CA PHE A 106 -14.89 12.71 5.22
C PHE A 106 -16.01 13.65 5.68
N ASN A 107 -15.93 14.14 6.94
CA ASN A 107 -16.87 15.11 7.50
C ASN A 107 -16.94 16.42 6.69
N VAL A 108 -15.92 16.74 5.87
CA VAL A 108 -15.89 17.89 4.96
C VAL A 108 -15.60 17.40 3.52
N PRO A 109 -16.57 16.72 2.86
CA PRO A 109 -16.32 16.00 1.60
C PRO A 109 -15.89 16.91 0.44
N ASN A 110 -16.36 18.16 0.41
CA ASN A 110 -16.03 19.13 -0.65
C ASN A 110 -14.55 19.62 -0.60
N GLN A 111 -13.77 19.19 0.38
CA GLN A 111 -12.34 19.54 0.48
C GLN A 111 -11.44 18.41 -0.05
N LEU A 112 -11.76 17.15 0.21
CA LEU A 112 -10.98 15.99 -0.18
C LEU A 112 -11.64 15.12 -1.26
N GLY A 113 -12.95 15.29 -1.48
CA GLY A 113 -13.73 14.42 -2.33
C GLY A 113 -14.18 13.15 -1.60
N GLU A 114 -14.53 12.14 -2.39
CA GLU A 114 -14.95 10.81 -1.93
C GLU A 114 -14.02 9.75 -2.54
N PRO A 115 -12.81 9.60 -2.03
CA PRO A 115 -11.85 8.68 -2.62
C PRO A 115 -12.33 7.23 -2.56
N THR A 116 -12.04 6.54 -3.66
CA THR A 116 -12.34 5.13 -3.85
C THR A 116 -11.03 4.43 -4.16
N ALA A 117 -10.75 3.29 -3.52
CA ALA A 117 -9.54 2.51 -3.78
C ALA A 117 -9.86 1.10 -4.26
N PHE A 118 -9.08 0.63 -5.23
CA PHE A 118 -8.92 -0.79 -5.52
C PHE A 118 -7.62 -1.25 -4.87
N TYR A 119 -7.65 -2.37 -4.13
CA TYR A 119 -6.51 -2.82 -3.37
C TYR A 119 -6.39 -4.35 -3.31
N PHE A 120 -5.15 -4.80 -3.11
CA PHE A 120 -4.81 -6.16 -2.70
C PHE A 120 -4.63 -6.20 -1.21
N PHE A 121 -4.92 -7.34 -0.57
CA PHE A 121 -4.69 -7.53 0.85
C PHE A 121 -4.18 -8.92 1.17
N LEU A 122 -3.51 -9.00 2.32
CA LEU A 122 -3.02 -10.22 2.96
C LEU A 122 -3.44 -10.20 4.42
N THR A 123 -4.19 -11.21 4.84
CA THR A 123 -4.57 -11.42 6.24
C THR A 123 -3.79 -12.59 6.79
N LYS A 124 -2.94 -12.33 7.79
CA LYS A 124 -2.12 -13.36 8.44
C LYS A 124 -2.61 -13.60 9.86
N PRO A 125 -2.97 -14.84 10.22
CA PRO A 125 -3.29 -15.20 11.60
C PRO A 125 -2.06 -14.99 12.50
N ILE A 126 -2.28 -14.38 13.68
CA ILE A 126 -1.30 -14.22 14.76
C ILE A 126 -1.61 -15.24 15.86
N PHE A 127 -2.91 -15.35 16.18
CA PHE A 127 -3.41 -16.27 17.19
C PHE A 127 -4.75 -16.84 16.75
N LYS A 128 -5.01 -18.11 17.02
CA LYS A 128 -6.26 -18.77 16.66
C LYS A 128 -6.66 -19.81 17.70
N THR A 129 -7.95 -19.76 18.10
CA THR A 129 -8.66 -20.81 18.83
C THR A 129 -9.72 -21.44 17.89
N GLU A 130 -10.58 -22.31 18.45
CA GLU A 130 -11.70 -22.88 17.70
C GLU A 130 -12.69 -21.81 17.19
N LYS A 131 -13.04 -20.83 18.05
CA LYS A 131 -14.10 -19.82 17.79
C LYS A 131 -13.57 -18.43 17.49
N TYR A 132 -12.31 -18.11 17.86
CA TYR A 132 -11.74 -16.78 17.75
C TYR A 132 -10.40 -16.79 17.02
N SER A 133 -10.10 -15.75 16.32
CA SER A 133 -8.75 -15.52 15.77
C SER A 133 -8.38 -14.04 15.85
N ILE A 134 -7.09 -13.79 16.12
CA ILE A 134 -6.47 -12.47 15.99
C ILE A 134 -5.56 -12.52 14.76
N SER A 135 -5.71 -11.55 13.87
CA SER A 135 -4.98 -11.52 12.60
C SER A 135 -4.46 -10.12 12.29
N GLY A 136 -3.27 -10.04 11.72
CA GLY A 136 -2.79 -8.85 11.04
C GLY A 136 -3.32 -8.83 9.61
N ASP A 137 -3.92 -7.74 9.20
CA ASP A 137 -4.48 -7.53 7.85
C ASP A 137 -3.80 -6.33 7.20
N TYR A 138 -3.16 -6.54 6.06
CA TYR A 138 -2.34 -5.56 5.38
C TYR A 138 -2.85 -5.37 3.96
N ALA A 139 -3.15 -4.13 3.59
CA ALA A 139 -3.65 -3.80 2.26
C ALA A 139 -2.79 -2.74 1.57
N ALA A 140 -2.64 -2.90 0.26
CA ALA A 140 -1.98 -1.94 -0.60
C ALA A 140 -2.74 -1.81 -1.93
N GLY A 141 -2.92 -0.57 -2.41
CA GLY A 141 -3.68 -0.33 -3.62
C GLY A 141 -3.58 1.09 -4.16
N VAL A 142 -4.48 1.40 -5.06
CA VAL A 142 -4.56 2.70 -5.72
C VAL A 142 -5.90 3.34 -5.41
N ALA A 143 -5.86 4.57 -4.90
CA ALA A 143 -7.04 5.38 -4.61
C ALA A 143 -7.17 6.53 -5.62
N PHE A 144 -8.37 6.82 -6.03
CA PHE A 144 -8.75 7.84 -7.00
C PHE A 144 -9.97 8.63 -6.52
N ASN A 145 -10.41 9.65 -7.29
CA ASN A 145 -11.49 10.60 -6.93
C ASN A 145 -11.11 11.57 -5.80
N TRP A 146 -9.83 11.93 -5.70
CA TRP A 146 -9.40 13.01 -4.82
C TRP A 146 -9.69 14.38 -5.41
N LEU A 147 -10.21 15.28 -4.59
CA LEU A 147 -10.08 16.71 -4.82
C LEU A 147 -8.67 17.12 -4.42
N HIS A 148 -7.87 17.53 -5.37
CA HIS A 148 -6.44 17.70 -5.20
C HIS A 148 -6.00 19.16 -5.45
N PHE A 149 -4.75 19.45 -5.16
CA PHE A 149 -4.12 20.73 -5.43
C PHE A 149 -4.27 21.13 -6.92
N SER A 150 -4.66 22.38 -7.13
CA SER A 150 -4.67 23.05 -8.43
C SER A 150 -4.44 24.55 -8.24
N LEU A 151 -4.23 25.30 -9.33
CA LEU A 151 -4.10 26.75 -9.26
C LEU A 151 -5.35 27.46 -8.71
N GLN A 152 -6.55 26.88 -8.97
CA GLN A 152 -7.80 27.36 -8.41
C GLN A 152 -8.01 26.96 -6.94
N HIS A 153 -7.29 25.95 -6.49
CA HIS A 153 -7.40 25.38 -5.14
C HIS A 153 -6.01 25.11 -4.53
N PRO A 154 -5.19 26.15 -4.31
CA PRO A 154 -3.83 26.00 -3.79
C PRO A 154 -3.78 25.55 -2.33
N GLU A 155 -4.88 25.68 -1.59
CA GLU A 155 -5.02 25.20 -0.22
C GLU A 155 -5.06 23.69 -0.09
N ARG A 156 -5.39 22.94 -1.15
CA ARG A 156 -5.52 21.47 -1.14
C ARG A 156 -4.18 20.75 -1.13
N THR A 157 -3.35 21.07 -0.15
CA THR A 157 -1.95 20.61 -0.08
C THR A 157 -1.81 19.12 0.32
N ALA A 158 -2.87 18.50 0.82
CA ALA A 158 -2.83 17.10 1.23
C ALA A 158 -2.61 16.14 0.06
N MET A 159 -3.25 16.43 -1.10
CA MET A 159 -3.15 15.59 -2.31
C MET A 159 -2.72 16.42 -3.51
N GLY A 160 -1.57 16.07 -4.09
CA GLY A 160 -1.04 16.74 -5.29
C GLY A 160 -1.67 16.29 -6.61
N GLY A 161 -2.43 15.21 -6.62
CA GLY A 161 -3.08 14.65 -7.81
C GLY A 161 -4.33 13.84 -7.47
N ALA A 162 -5.11 13.51 -8.52
CA ALA A 162 -6.36 12.76 -8.39
C ALA A 162 -6.17 11.29 -8.00
N VAL A 163 -4.94 10.78 -8.09
CA VAL A 163 -4.57 9.40 -7.80
C VAL A 163 -3.53 9.36 -6.68
N SER A 164 -3.68 8.42 -5.76
CA SER A 164 -2.72 8.15 -4.68
C SER A 164 -2.57 6.65 -4.45
N CYS A 165 -1.51 6.24 -3.74
CA CYS A 165 -1.47 4.94 -3.09
C CYS A 165 -2.45 4.92 -1.92
N TYR A 166 -2.99 3.74 -1.63
CA TYR A 166 -3.72 3.38 -0.42
C TYR A 166 -2.96 2.30 0.30
N LEU A 167 -2.60 2.53 1.55
CA LEU A 167 -1.99 1.55 2.44
C LEU A 167 -2.85 1.43 3.68
N ASP A 168 -3.03 0.21 4.18
CA ASP A 168 -3.79 -0.05 5.40
C ASP A 168 -3.17 -1.19 6.18
N ALA A 169 -3.12 -1.02 7.49
CA ALA A 169 -2.73 -2.05 8.44
C ALA A 169 -3.81 -2.14 9.53
N THR A 170 -4.42 -3.31 9.68
CA THR A 170 -5.52 -3.55 10.61
C THR A 170 -5.19 -4.74 11.50
N LEU A 171 -5.41 -4.62 12.81
CA LEU A 171 -5.49 -5.74 13.73
C LEU A 171 -6.95 -6.18 13.83
N LEU A 172 -7.25 -7.40 13.40
CA LEU A 172 -8.60 -7.97 13.34
C LEU A 172 -8.78 -9.03 14.45
N LEU A 173 -9.82 -8.88 15.24
CA LEU A 173 -10.38 -9.93 16.08
C LEU A 173 -11.60 -10.49 15.35
N THR A 174 -11.56 -11.77 14.98
CA THR A 174 -12.63 -12.46 14.24
C THR A 174 -13.26 -13.54 15.11
N ARG A 175 -14.59 -13.60 15.12
CA ARG A 175 -15.40 -14.64 15.77
C ARG A 175 -16.19 -15.40 14.72
N GLU A 176 -16.18 -16.72 14.84
CA GLU A 176 -17.08 -17.60 14.12
C GLU A 176 -18.47 -17.56 14.76
N VAL A 177 -19.48 -17.17 13.99
CA VAL A 177 -20.88 -17.08 14.41
C VAL A 177 -21.65 -18.32 13.98
N SER A 178 -21.35 -18.81 12.77
CA SER A 178 -21.86 -20.07 12.23
C SER A 178 -20.84 -20.63 11.23
N ASP A 179 -21.05 -21.85 10.71
CA ASP A 179 -20.18 -22.49 9.73
C ASP A 179 -19.86 -21.62 8.51
N ASN A 180 -20.77 -20.71 8.16
CA ASN A 180 -20.66 -19.87 6.96
C ASN A 180 -20.49 -18.38 7.24
N VAL A 181 -20.62 -17.93 8.51
CA VAL A 181 -20.64 -16.52 8.88
C VAL A 181 -19.64 -16.22 9.97
N TYR A 182 -18.81 -15.23 9.72
CA TYR A 182 -17.84 -14.71 10.68
C TYR A 182 -18.08 -13.22 10.86
N PHE A 183 -17.88 -12.75 12.07
CA PHE A 183 -17.90 -11.34 12.42
C PHE A 183 -16.52 -10.92 12.88
N SER A 184 -16.06 -9.77 12.39
CA SER A 184 -14.75 -9.23 12.77
C SER A 184 -14.89 -7.80 13.28
N PHE A 185 -14.08 -7.50 14.31
CA PHE A 185 -13.82 -6.15 14.79
C PHE A 185 -12.33 -5.86 14.59
N GLY A 186 -11.99 -4.65 14.15
CA GLY A 186 -10.59 -4.28 13.91
C GLY A 186 -10.28 -2.84 14.24
N LEU A 187 -9.00 -2.60 14.53
CA LEU A 187 -8.40 -1.27 14.63
C LEU A 187 -7.41 -1.11 13.49
N SER A 188 -7.56 -0.03 12.72
CA SER A 188 -6.89 0.19 11.45
C SER A 188 -6.14 1.51 11.45
N LEU A 189 -4.96 1.48 10.82
CA LEU A 189 -4.20 2.66 10.40
C LEU A 189 -4.19 2.67 8.88
N SER A 190 -4.69 3.74 8.25
CA SER A 190 -4.62 3.90 6.81
C SER A 190 -3.82 5.13 6.42
N HIS A 191 -3.12 5.03 5.29
CA HIS A 191 -2.32 6.10 4.71
C HIS A 191 -2.64 6.28 3.23
N PHE A 192 -2.87 7.53 2.83
CA PHE A 192 -3.05 7.91 1.43
C PHE A 192 -2.00 8.94 1.04
N SER A 193 -1.24 8.65 -0.01
CA SER A 193 -0.21 9.55 -0.54
C SER A 193 0.16 9.14 -1.95
N ASN A 194 0.57 10.10 -2.78
CA ASN A 194 1.11 9.80 -4.11
C ASN A 194 2.65 9.61 -4.12
N GLY A 195 3.30 9.53 -2.93
CA GLY A 195 4.74 9.32 -2.82
C GLY A 195 5.59 10.45 -3.41
N ALA A 196 5.09 11.69 -3.41
CA ALA A 196 5.69 12.87 -4.03
C ALA A 196 5.76 12.84 -5.57
N MET A 197 5.03 11.93 -6.24
CA MET A 197 4.91 11.95 -7.71
C MET A 197 4.27 13.23 -8.25
N LYS A 198 3.46 13.91 -7.44
CA LYS A 198 2.93 15.26 -7.71
C LYS A 198 2.89 16.04 -6.40
N LYS A 199 3.70 17.08 -6.28
CA LYS A 199 3.70 17.98 -5.12
C LYS A 199 2.65 19.11 -5.29
N PRO A 200 2.16 19.73 -4.18
CA PRO A 200 2.36 19.31 -2.79
C PRO A 200 1.62 18.01 -2.49
N ASN A 201 2.13 17.19 -1.58
CA ASN A 201 1.51 15.95 -1.19
C ASN A 201 1.88 15.60 0.26
N PHE A 202 1.16 16.19 1.22
CA PHE A 202 1.37 15.90 2.64
C PHE A 202 0.71 14.59 3.08
N GLY A 203 -0.16 14.02 2.24
CA GLY A 203 -0.87 12.79 2.52
C GLY A 203 -1.98 12.92 3.55
N ILE A 204 -2.76 11.84 3.70
CA ILE A 204 -3.80 11.70 4.71
C ILE A 204 -3.53 10.44 5.51
N ASN A 205 -3.52 10.57 6.84
CA ASN A 205 -3.41 9.45 7.77
C ASN A 205 -4.70 9.33 8.58
N THR A 206 -5.18 8.11 8.78
CA THR A 206 -6.43 7.87 9.51
C THR A 206 -6.30 6.71 10.48
N VAL A 207 -7.03 6.80 11.58
CA VAL A 207 -7.25 5.70 12.55
C VAL A 207 -8.73 5.37 12.53
N SER A 208 -9.08 4.09 12.40
CA SER A 208 -10.48 3.67 12.31
C SER A 208 -10.76 2.41 13.09
N ALA A 209 -11.94 2.33 13.70
CA ALA A 209 -12.57 1.07 14.07
C ALA A 209 -13.28 0.50 12.84
N LYS A 210 -13.08 -0.79 12.59
CA LYS A 210 -13.70 -1.52 11.47
C LYS A 210 -14.55 -2.66 12.00
N PHE A 211 -15.71 -2.84 11.40
CA PHE A 211 -16.60 -3.98 11.61
C PHE A 211 -16.73 -4.71 10.29
N ALA A 212 -16.62 -6.02 10.32
CA ALA A 212 -16.72 -6.82 9.11
C ALA A 212 -17.65 -8.01 9.29
N PHE A 213 -18.31 -8.33 8.20
CA PHE A 213 -19.09 -9.53 8.00
C PHE A 213 -18.46 -10.33 6.89
N ASP A 214 -18.05 -11.57 7.18
CA ASP A 214 -17.49 -12.48 6.21
C ASP A 214 -18.48 -13.63 5.96
N TYR A 215 -18.79 -13.88 4.69
CA TYR A 215 -19.70 -14.94 4.27
C TYR A 215 -18.96 -15.95 3.40
N PHE A 216 -19.02 -17.22 3.79
CA PHE A 216 -18.50 -18.36 3.07
C PHE A 216 -19.66 -19.06 2.34
N PRO A 217 -19.74 -18.99 1.00
CA PRO A 217 -20.77 -19.70 0.23
C PRO A 217 -20.71 -21.22 0.42
N TYR A 218 -19.50 -21.71 0.68
CA TYR A 218 -19.20 -23.12 0.92
C TYR A 218 -18.46 -23.26 2.25
N LYS A 219 -18.51 -24.47 2.84
CA LYS A 219 -17.78 -24.74 4.09
C LYS A 219 -16.29 -24.41 3.93
N LYS A 220 -15.74 -23.72 4.91
CA LYS A 220 -14.30 -23.34 4.94
C LYS A 220 -13.40 -24.56 4.70
N PRO A 221 -12.36 -24.46 3.85
CA PRO A 221 -11.51 -25.60 3.54
C PRO A 221 -10.78 -26.10 4.79
N ARG A 222 -10.73 -27.42 4.93
CA ARG A 222 -9.92 -28.02 6.00
C ARG A 222 -8.44 -27.78 5.71
N ARG A 223 -7.69 -27.46 6.74
CA ARG A 223 -6.25 -27.28 6.63
C ARG A 223 -5.55 -28.63 6.50
N VAL A 224 -4.72 -28.77 5.49
CA VAL A 224 -3.84 -29.91 5.30
C VAL A 224 -2.44 -29.49 5.78
N ILE A 225 -1.81 -30.28 6.65
CA ILE A 225 -0.43 -30.04 7.06
C ILE A 225 0.47 -30.57 5.95
N SER A 226 1.05 -29.67 5.17
CA SER A 226 2.11 -30.02 4.23
C SER A 226 3.43 -30.10 4.97
N LYS A 227 4.27 -31.09 4.62
CA LYS A 227 5.64 -31.13 5.13
C LYS A 227 6.37 -29.88 4.67
N SER A 228 6.93 -29.13 5.62
CA SER A 228 7.83 -28.04 5.30
C SER A 228 9.21 -28.63 5.05
N ASP A 229 9.76 -28.40 3.87
CA ASP A 229 11.15 -28.75 3.62
C ASP A 229 12.06 -27.90 4.53
N ALA A 230 13.15 -28.51 5.00
CA ALA A 230 14.15 -27.81 5.78
C ALA A 230 14.76 -26.69 4.92
N PHE A 231 14.83 -25.50 5.48
CA PHE A 231 15.43 -24.36 4.82
C PHE A 231 16.92 -24.25 5.18
N ASP A 232 17.77 -24.28 4.16
CA ASP A 232 19.21 -24.07 4.34
C ASP A 232 19.54 -22.57 4.19
N PRO A 233 20.09 -21.90 5.23
CA PRO A 233 20.52 -20.51 5.13
C PRO A 233 21.52 -20.31 4.01
N CYS A 234 21.28 -19.31 3.16
CA CYS A 234 22.11 -19.05 1.98
C CYS A 234 22.33 -17.55 1.77
N PHE A 235 23.41 -17.22 1.04
CA PHE A 235 23.62 -15.88 0.53
C PHE A 235 23.02 -15.74 -0.87
N VAL A 236 22.42 -14.58 -1.11
CA VAL A 236 21.84 -14.19 -2.39
C VAL A 236 22.42 -12.86 -2.81
N ASP A 237 22.92 -12.76 -4.03
CA ASP A 237 23.41 -11.53 -4.63
C ASP A 237 22.34 -10.98 -5.57
N LEU A 238 21.81 -9.80 -5.25
CA LEU A 238 20.72 -9.16 -5.97
C LEU A 238 21.24 -7.95 -6.74
N TRP A 239 21.02 -7.95 -8.04
CA TRP A 239 21.32 -6.83 -8.92
C TRP A 239 20.03 -6.22 -9.45
N SER A 240 19.94 -4.91 -9.50
CA SER A 240 18.78 -4.23 -10.08
C SER A 240 19.15 -2.90 -10.71
N VAL A 241 18.40 -2.52 -11.73
CA VAL A 241 18.31 -1.15 -12.22
C VAL A 241 17.05 -0.53 -11.66
N PHE A 242 17.10 0.76 -11.38
CA PHE A 242 15.92 1.51 -10.95
C PHE A 242 15.74 2.77 -11.77
N ALA A 243 14.48 3.22 -11.87
CA ALA A 243 14.12 4.51 -12.43
C ALA A 243 13.01 5.14 -11.58
N GLY A 244 12.98 6.46 -11.55
CA GLY A 244 11.99 7.24 -10.84
C GLY A 244 11.90 8.68 -11.36
N ALA A 245 11.07 9.48 -10.71
CA ALA A 245 10.95 10.89 -11.04
C ALA A 245 10.94 11.75 -9.77
N HIS A 246 11.86 12.68 -9.72
CA HIS A 246 11.90 13.75 -8.72
C HIS A 246 11.01 14.89 -9.20
N ASN A 247 9.97 15.21 -8.44
CA ASN A 247 8.99 16.23 -8.83
C ASN A 247 9.10 17.43 -7.90
N GLU A 248 9.23 18.60 -8.47
CA GLU A 248 9.33 19.85 -7.74
C GLU A 248 8.27 20.85 -8.20
N ILE A 249 7.92 21.77 -7.29
CA ILE A 249 7.14 22.97 -7.58
C ILE A 249 8.06 24.16 -7.45
N THR A 250 8.30 24.84 -8.55
CA THR A 250 9.03 26.09 -8.54
C THR A 250 8.02 27.21 -8.30
N ARG A 251 8.15 27.93 -7.18
CA ARG A 251 7.43 29.20 -6.97
C ARG A 251 8.20 30.29 -7.70
N PHE A 252 7.57 30.92 -8.65
CA PHE A 252 7.97 32.26 -9.08
C PHE A 252 7.44 33.26 -8.04
N SER A 253 8.17 34.37 -7.82
CA SER A 253 7.95 35.31 -6.73
C SER A 253 6.48 35.70 -6.53
N GLU A 254 6.07 35.93 -5.28
CA GLU A 254 4.70 36.37 -4.94
C GLU A 254 4.32 37.70 -5.61
N GLU A 255 5.30 38.50 -6.06
CA GLU A 255 5.13 39.79 -6.72
C GLU A 255 4.63 39.65 -8.17
N GLU A 256 4.95 38.56 -8.86
CA GLU A 256 4.67 38.45 -10.30
C GLU A 256 3.39 37.69 -10.66
N LYS A 257 2.56 37.22 -9.73
CA LYS A 257 1.32 36.44 -9.99
C LYS A 257 1.47 35.29 -11.02
N LEU A 258 2.69 34.80 -11.20
CA LEU A 258 2.98 33.75 -12.16
C LEU A 258 2.51 32.38 -11.66
N PRO A 259 2.05 31.49 -12.57
CA PRO A 259 1.56 30.18 -12.17
C PRO A 259 2.68 29.29 -11.63
N PHE A 260 2.36 28.45 -10.64
CA PHE A 260 3.26 27.42 -10.16
C PHE A 260 3.67 26.50 -11.33
N GLU A 261 4.95 26.39 -11.58
CA GLU A 261 5.49 25.45 -12.53
C GLU A 261 5.82 24.13 -11.83
N ARG A 262 5.31 23.03 -12.36
CA ARG A 262 5.68 21.68 -11.93
C ARG A 262 6.70 21.14 -12.89
N ARG A 263 7.88 20.76 -12.38
CA ARG A 263 8.92 20.12 -13.17
C ARG A 263 9.17 18.71 -12.64
N SER A 264 9.38 17.78 -13.56
CA SER A 264 9.76 16.40 -13.27
C SER A 264 11.16 16.15 -13.80
N TYR A 265 12.01 15.59 -12.97
CA TYR A 265 13.40 15.27 -13.28
C TYR A 265 13.58 13.76 -13.19
N CYS A 266 14.26 13.17 -14.18
CA CYS A 266 14.53 11.74 -14.18
C CYS A 266 15.55 11.38 -13.12
N VAL A 267 15.29 10.26 -12.43
CA VAL A 267 16.23 9.62 -11.51
C VAL A 267 16.37 8.18 -11.96
N PHE A 268 17.60 7.69 -12.05
CA PHE A 268 17.87 6.28 -12.39
C PHE A 268 19.20 5.82 -11.80
N GLY A 269 19.41 4.52 -11.75
CA GLY A 269 20.64 3.97 -11.22
C GLY A 269 20.69 2.45 -11.20
N ILE A 270 21.76 1.96 -10.59
CA ILE A 270 22.04 0.54 -10.43
C ILE A 270 22.32 0.26 -8.95
N ASP A 271 21.77 -0.81 -8.45
CA ASP A 271 21.95 -1.29 -7.08
C ASP A 271 22.46 -2.72 -7.06
N ARG A 272 23.37 -3.01 -6.15
CA ARG A 272 23.77 -4.36 -5.77
C ARG A 272 23.48 -4.59 -4.28
N ARG A 273 22.95 -5.75 -3.93
CA ARG A 273 22.66 -6.16 -2.56
C ARG A 273 23.15 -7.58 -2.32
N VAL A 274 23.90 -7.78 -1.24
CA VAL A 274 24.25 -9.12 -0.77
C VAL A 274 23.49 -9.36 0.52
N VAL A 275 22.56 -10.32 0.51
CA VAL A 275 21.70 -10.64 1.65
C VAL A 275 21.87 -12.09 2.07
N ARG A 276 21.89 -12.33 3.37
CA ARG A 276 21.79 -13.67 3.95
C ARG A 276 20.34 -13.98 4.27
N ARG A 277 19.80 -15.01 3.64
CA ARG A 277 18.50 -15.57 4.00
C ARG A 277 18.69 -16.50 5.19
N PHE A 278 18.11 -16.16 6.34
CA PHE A 278 18.21 -16.97 7.56
C PHE A 278 17.17 -18.07 7.59
N ASN A 279 16.02 -17.79 7.02
CA ASN A 279 14.90 -18.70 6.87
C ASN A 279 14.04 -18.26 5.67
N ILE A 280 12.93 -18.93 5.46
CA ILE A 280 12.02 -18.63 4.35
C ILE A 280 11.42 -17.20 4.39
N LYS A 281 11.35 -16.59 5.59
CA LYS A 281 10.67 -15.31 5.85
C LYS A 281 11.63 -14.12 5.90
N HIS A 282 12.84 -14.31 6.44
CA HIS A 282 13.72 -13.21 6.83
C HIS A 282 15.06 -13.25 6.11
N SER A 283 15.44 -12.12 5.55
CA SER A 283 16.77 -11.88 5.00
C SER A 283 17.32 -10.57 5.54
N LEU A 284 18.63 -10.54 5.79
CA LEU A 284 19.36 -9.34 6.21
C LEU A 284 20.66 -9.25 5.44
N GLY A 285 21.09 -8.05 5.10
CA GLY A 285 22.31 -7.83 4.37
C GLY A 285 22.66 -6.37 4.19
N ALA A 286 23.50 -6.11 3.23
CA ALA A 286 23.91 -4.75 2.85
C ALA A 286 23.92 -4.60 1.33
N GLY A 287 23.87 -3.36 0.89
CA GLY A 287 23.92 -3.01 -0.51
C GLY A 287 24.62 -1.68 -0.77
N CYS A 288 24.96 -1.46 -2.01
CA CYS A 288 25.45 -0.20 -2.52
C CYS A 288 24.77 0.12 -3.85
N GLY A 289 24.75 1.39 -4.20
CA GLY A 289 24.14 1.84 -5.44
C GLY A 289 24.80 3.09 -5.98
N ILE A 290 24.71 3.23 -7.30
CA ILE A 290 25.07 4.44 -8.02
C ILE A 290 23.80 4.98 -8.65
N GLY A 291 23.49 6.25 -8.36
CA GLY A 291 22.33 6.94 -8.87
C GLY A 291 22.68 8.19 -9.65
N TYR A 292 21.82 8.55 -10.57
CA TYR A 292 21.82 9.82 -11.29
C TYR A 292 20.52 10.54 -11.00
N ASP A 293 20.59 11.83 -10.62
CA ASP A 293 19.42 12.68 -10.40
C ASP A 293 19.51 13.95 -11.26
N GLN A 294 18.62 14.06 -12.22
CA GLN A 294 18.55 15.21 -13.13
C GLN A 294 18.18 16.52 -12.42
N TYR A 295 17.56 16.44 -11.23
CA TYR A 295 17.19 17.62 -10.43
C TYR A 295 18.43 18.42 -9.99
N ILE A 296 19.56 17.75 -9.80
CA ILE A 296 20.82 18.39 -9.42
C ILE A 296 21.32 19.24 -10.58
N THR A 297 21.42 20.55 -10.37
CA THR A 297 21.63 21.54 -11.45
C THR A 297 23.07 21.73 -11.89
N LYS A 298 24.06 21.23 -11.12
CA LYS A 298 25.50 21.36 -11.42
C LYS A 298 26.03 20.15 -12.16
N GLU A 299 27.27 20.23 -12.63
CA GLU A 299 27.94 19.25 -13.51
C GLU A 299 27.92 17.81 -12.95
N ASP A 300 27.91 17.67 -11.62
CA ASP A 300 27.92 16.37 -10.95
C ASP A 300 26.54 15.98 -10.44
N ARG A 301 25.86 15.13 -11.20
CA ARG A 301 24.51 14.60 -10.92
C ARG A 301 24.50 13.20 -10.36
N PHE A 302 25.70 12.64 -10.10
CA PHE A 302 25.85 11.29 -9.59
C PHE A 302 25.88 11.27 -8.06
N ASN A 303 25.39 10.17 -7.52
CA ASN A 303 25.56 9.85 -6.11
C ASN A 303 25.93 8.38 -5.94
N VAL A 304 26.65 8.09 -4.86
CA VAL A 304 26.99 6.73 -4.42
C VAL A 304 26.40 6.54 -3.03
N SER A 305 25.71 5.46 -2.83
CA SER A 305 25.06 5.15 -1.57
C SER A 305 25.41 3.76 -1.05
N ALA A 306 25.39 3.61 0.28
CA ALA A 306 25.42 2.34 0.97
C ALA A 306 24.22 2.23 1.90
N TYR A 307 23.71 1.01 2.10
CA TYR A 307 22.52 0.79 2.89
C TYR A 307 22.48 -0.63 3.47
N LEU A 308 21.80 -0.77 4.59
CA LEU A 308 21.41 -2.07 5.10
C LEU A 308 20.15 -2.53 4.39
N CYS A 309 19.98 -3.85 4.29
CA CYS A 309 18.84 -4.47 3.63
C CYS A 309 18.15 -5.40 4.62
N TYR A 310 16.87 -5.16 4.90
CA TYR A 310 16.01 -6.13 5.56
C TYR A 310 14.86 -6.48 4.62
N GLU A 311 14.58 -7.78 4.50
CA GLU A 311 13.49 -8.30 3.68
C GLU A 311 12.65 -9.28 4.50
N TYR A 312 11.33 -9.02 4.56
CA TYR A 312 10.33 -9.95 5.05
C TYR A 312 9.52 -10.50 3.88
N ARG A 313 9.69 -11.79 3.61
CA ARG A 313 9.12 -12.44 2.43
C ARG A 313 7.88 -13.26 2.79
N VAL A 314 6.83 -13.14 1.99
CA VAL A 314 5.66 -14.01 1.98
C VAL A 314 5.49 -14.54 0.56
N HIS A 315 5.83 -15.81 0.36
CA HIS A 315 5.82 -16.47 -0.94
C HIS A 315 6.63 -15.65 -1.98
N ARG A 316 5.99 -15.05 -2.97
CA ARG A 316 6.63 -14.24 -4.02
C ARG A 316 6.71 -12.75 -3.71
N VAL A 317 6.05 -12.28 -2.68
CA VAL A 317 6.03 -10.86 -2.29
C VAL A 317 6.89 -10.64 -1.07
N SER A 318 7.69 -9.60 -1.09
CA SER A 318 8.50 -9.18 0.05
C SER A 318 8.27 -7.72 0.39
N LEU A 319 8.17 -7.45 1.69
CA LEU A 319 8.36 -6.11 2.23
C LEU A 319 9.86 -5.88 2.40
N ILE A 320 10.38 -4.78 1.87
CA ILE A 320 11.78 -4.39 2.01
C ILE A 320 11.92 -3.08 2.78
N VAL A 321 12.95 -3.01 3.63
CA VAL A 321 13.30 -1.83 4.40
C VAL A 321 14.82 -1.64 4.29
N GLU A 322 15.25 -0.52 3.72
CA GLU A 322 16.65 -0.23 3.42
C GLU A 322 17.02 1.16 3.95
N PRO A 323 17.46 1.29 5.23
CA PRO A 323 18.08 2.50 5.72
C PRO A 323 19.49 2.66 5.11
N GLY A 324 19.81 3.86 4.65
CA GLY A 324 21.06 4.11 3.95
C GLY A 324 21.62 5.50 4.12
N ILE A 325 22.83 5.65 3.64
CA ILE A 325 23.58 6.92 3.60
C ILE A 325 24.14 7.14 2.21
N TYR A 326 24.30 8.40 1.82
CA TYR A 326 25.13 8.78 0.68
C TYR A 326 26.59 8.80 1.11
N ILE A 327 27.42 7.96 0.45
CA ILE A 327 28.89 7.98 0.59
C ILE A 327 29.44 9.16 -0.22
N TYR A 328 28.83 9.40 -1.38
CA TYR A 328 29.14 10.51 -2.25
C TYR A 328 27.85 11.10 -2.81
N LYS A 329 27.78 12.41 -2.82
CA LYS A 329 26.75 13.19 -3.54
C LYS A 329 27.29 14.56 -3.89
N SER A 330 26.72 15.18 -4.91
CA SER A 330 27.08 16.54 -5.31
C SER A 330 26.92 17.54 -4.15
N LYS A 331 27.81 18.52 -4.08
CA LYS A 331 27.68 19.64 -3.12
C LYS A 331 26.43 20.48 -3.34
N SER A 332 25.87 20.46 -4.55
CA SER A 332 24.61 21.14 -4.88
C SER A 332 23.36 20.32 -4.52
N ASP A 333 23.52 19.09 -4.07
CA ASP A 333 22.41 18.28 -3.55
C ASP A 333 22.19 18.61 -2.07
N GLU A 334 21.12 19.36 -1.80
CA GLU A 334 20.71 19.75 -0.45
C GLU A 334 19.94 18.65 0.30
N SER A 335 19.73 17.49 -0.33
CA SER A 335 19.04 16.38 0.31
C SER A 335 19.81 15.89 1.55
N PRO A 336 19.13 15.37 2.59
CA PRO A 336 19.78 14.80 3.75
C PRO A 336 20.76 13.67 3.40
N LEU A 337 21.82 13.53 4.20
CA LEU A 337 22.81 12.47 4.03
C LEU A 337 22.18 11.08 4.22
N PHE A 338 21.21 10.97 5.16
CA PHE A 338 20.50 9.73 5.47
C PHE A 338 19.20 9.65 4.68
N PHE A 339 18.94 8.48 4.13
CA PHE A 339 17.68 8.14 3.48
C PHE A 339 17.15 6.78 3.95
N GLN A 340 15.88 6.52 3.66
CA GLN A 340 15.26 5.22 3.82
C GLN A 340 14.53 4.83 2.54
N ARG A 341 14.62 3.56 2.16
CA ARG A 341 13.76 2.94 1.16
C ARG A 341 12.85 1.95 1.85
N ILE A 342 11.55 2.07 1.59
CA ILE A 342 10.54 1.10 2.03
C ILE A 342 9.71 0.75 0.81
N GLY A 343 9.51 -0.53 0.56
CA GLY A 343 8.81 -0.95 -0.64
C GLY A 343 8.41 -2.41 -0.66
N LEU A 344 7.88 -2.78 -1.80
CA LEU A 344 7.48 -4.15 -2.11
C LEU A 344 8.32 -4.68 -3.26
N ARG A 345 8.75 -5.93 -3.13
CA ARG A 345 9.45 -6.69 -4.19
C ARG A 345 8.62 -7.91 -4.52
N TYR A 346 8.42 -8.15 -5.81
CA TYR A 346 7.76 -9.33 -6.34
C TYR A 346 8.76 -10.19 -7.10
N TYR A 347 8.97 -11.42 -6.66
CA TYR A 347 9.81 -12.40 -7.33
C TYR A 347 9.01 -13.12 -8.42
N MET A 348 9.47 -12.98 -9.65
CA MET A 348 8.96 -13.66 -10.83
C MET A 348 9.62 -15.04 -10.96
N LYS A 349 9.34 -15.75 -12.04
CA LYS A 349 10.10 -16.95 -12.43
C LYS A 349 11.53 -16.56 -12.78
N ASP A 350 12.43 -17.56 -12.80
CA ASP A 350 13.81 -17.44 -13.29
C ASP A 350 14.66 -16.39 -12.53
N ASN A 351 14.46 -16.29 -11.22
CA ASN A 351 15.19 -15.38 -10.33
C ASN A 351 15.04 -13.88 -10.62
N CYS A 352 14.19 -13.48 -11.57
CA CYS A 352 13.88 -12.10 -11.83
C CYS A 352 12.97 -11.52 -10.75
N PHE A 353 13.11 -10.23 -10.47
CA PHE A 353 12.18 -9.52 -9.58
C PHE A 353 11.87 -8.12 -10.10
N ALA A 354 10.69 -7.64 -9.74
CA ALA A 354 10.30 -6.24 -9.84
C ALA A 354 10.11 -5.67 -8.45
N ALA A 355 10.43 -4.39 -8.24
CA ALA A 355 10.18 -3.74 -6.97
C ALA A 355 9.67 -2.30 -7.17
N ILE A 356 8.89 -1.86 -6.20
CA ILE A 356 8.46 -0.48 -6.05
C ILE A 356 8.87 0.00 -4.67
N ASN A 357 9.68 1.05 -4.60
CA ASN A 357 10.21 1.58 -3.37
C ASN A 357 9.85 3.06 -3.25
N ARG A 358 9.49 3.49 -2.05
CA ARG A 358 9.47 4.89 -1.70
C ARG A 358 10.82 5.27 -1.08
N ARG A 359 11.54 6.17 -1.70
CA ARG A 359 12.70 6.81 -1.10
C ARG A 359 12.25 8.03 -0.28
N ALA A 360 12.73 8.15 0.93
CA ALA A 360 12.36 9.21 1.86
C ALA A 360 13.55 9.62 2.74
N ALA A 361 13.50 10.86 3.23
CA ALA A 361 14.36 11.34 4.28
C ALA A 361 13.59 11.40 5.61
N TYR A 362 14.27 11.17 6.74
CA TYR A 362 13.70 11.27 8.08
C TYR A 362 12.37 10.50 8.26
N PHE A 363 12.18 9.37 7.55
CA PHE A 363 10.98 8.54 7.52
C PHE A 363 9.68 9.23 7.05
N SER A 364 9.66 10.54 6.93
CA SER A 364 8.46 11.34 6.65
C SER A 364 8.50 12.07 5.32
N VAL A 365 9.65 12.61 4.91
CA VAL A 365 9.78 13.44 3.72
C VAL A 365 10.01 12.56 2.49
N ALA A 366 8.95 12.30 1.71
CA ALA A 366 9.05 11.56 0.46
C ALA A 366 9.90 12.34 -0.56
N GLN A 367 10.92 11.71 -1.12
CA GLN A 367 11.70 12.24 -2.22
C GLN A 367 11.08 11.82 -3.56
N TYR A 368 11.03 10.52 -3.84
CA TYR A 368 10.43 9.96 -5.05
C TYR A 368 10.09 8.47 -4.88
N ILE A 369 9.38 7.93 -5.88
CA ILE A 369 9.14 6.49 -6.01
C ILE A 369 10.15 5.92 -7.01
N GLU A 370 10.80 4.83 -6.62
CA GLU A 370 11.71 4.04 -7.45
C GLU A 370 10.99 2.79 -7.97
N TRP A 371 11.01 2.58 -9.26
CA TRP A 371 10.61 1.33 -9.92
C TRP A 371 11.86 0.57 -10.28
N SER A 372 11.98 -0.67 -9.87
CA SER A 372 13.19 -1.47 -10.07
C SER A 372 12.87 -2.79 -10.78
N LEU A 373 13.78 -3.19 -11.64
CA LEU A 373 13.84 -4.54 -12.21
C LEU A 373 15.21 -5.14 -11.88
N GLY A 374 15.22 -6.40 -11.50
CA GLY A 374 16.47 -7.02 -11.08
C GLY A 374 16.48 -8.54 -11.20
N TYR A 375 17.64 -9.07 -10.85
CA TYR A 375 17.94 -10.49 -10.91
C TYR A 375 18.66 -10.94 -9.63
N ALA A 376 18.27 -12.11 -9.12
CA ALA A 376 18.82 -12.75 -7.94
C ALA A 376 19.80 -13.86 -8.36
N LEU A 377 21.09 -13.67 -8.16
CA LEU A 377 22.09 -14.71 -8.29
C LEU A 377 22.09 -15.53 -7.00
N SER A 378 21.41 -16.66 -6.98
CA SER A 378 21.48 -17.61 -5.88
C SER A 378 22.65 -18.56 -6.07
N ASN A 379 23.36 -18.88 -4.98
CA ASN A 379 24.35 -19.95 -5.02
C ASN A 379 23.63 -21.27 -5.40
N PRO A 380 24.10 -22.03 -6.40
CA PRO A 380 23.40 -23.19 -6.97
C PRO A 380 23.14 -24.37 -6.00
N LYS A 381 23.54 -24.25 -4.73
CA LYS A 381 23.23 -25.22 -3.68
C LYS A 381 21.84 -25.07 -3.05
N ALA A 382 21.10 -23.99 -3.32
CA ALA A 382 19.71 -23.88 -2.93
C ALA A 382 18.87 -24.60 -4.03
N LYS A 383 18.67 -25.90 -3.89
CA LYS A 383 17.74 -26.65 -4.74
C LYS A 383 16.39 -25.96 -4.70
N ASN A 384 15.91 -25.61 -5.88
CA ASN A 384 14.55 -25.14 -6.10
C ASN A 384 13.58 -26.18 -5.53
N THR A 385 12.82 -25.78 -4.55
CA THR A 385 11.54 -26.42 -4.22
C THR A 385 10.48 -25.55 -4.89
N ASP A 386 10.16 -25.92 -6.14
CA ASP A 386 8.97 -25.44 -6.84
C ASP A 386 7.69 -25.91 -6.14
#